data_68c9e3c086c5d2279868cdd1b836538b
#
_entry.id   68c9e3c086c5d2279868cdd1b836538b
#
_cell.length_a   1.000
_cell.length_b   1.000
_cell.length_c   1.000
_cell.angle_alpha   90.00
_cell.angle_beta   90.00
_cell.angle_gamma   90.00
#
_symmetry.space_group_name_H-M   'P 1'
#
loop_
_entity.id
_entity.type
_entity.pdbx_description
1 polymer ?
#
loop_
_entity_poly.entity_id
_entity_poly.type
_entity_poly.pdbx_seq_one_letter_code
_entity_poly.pdbx_strand_id
1 'polypeptide(L)'
;AYMMLLRMAMRAPASIICAMAMSFFISPRLATIYLIAVILLGALLLFISKAAMKYFDRAFKRYDDLNESVQENVSAIRVVKAYVREDYEKKRFSKAAQNIYDVFVKAESLVVYNSPLMQFTVYACILLISWLGAHMVVSSTLTTGDLMALLTYCMNILMNLMMLSMVFVMISLSLASARRISEVLNEQSTLHNPKEPLYDVPDGSISFKHVTFRYSDTAETP
;
A
#
# COMPACT_ATOMS: atom_id res chain seq x y z
N ALA A 1 -14.50 5.69 2.32
CA ALA A 1 -13.34 4.78 2.27
C ALA A 1 -13.62 3.46 3.01
N TYR A 2 -14.01 3.45 4.30
CA TYR A 2 -14.23 2.26 5.12
C TYR A 2 -15.24 1.27 4.50
N MET A 3 -16.43 1.76 4.10
CA MET A 3 -17.49 0.95 3.51
C MET A 3 -17.07 0.30 2.17
N MET A 4 -16.32 1.04 1.35
CA MET A 4 -15.80 0.54 0.07
C MET A 4 -14.74 -0.56 0.29
N LEU A 5 -13.83 -0.34 1.23
CA LEU A 5 -12.76 -1.27 1.58
C LEU A 5 -13.33 -2.58 2.14
N LEU A 6 -14.30 -2.51 3.06
CA LEU A 6 -14.95 -3.66 3.66
C LEU A 6 -15.73 -4.46 2.60
N ARG A 7 -16.47 -3.78 1.72
CA ARG A 7 -17.23 -4.42 0.63
C ARG A 7 -16.31 -5.14 -0.35
N MET A 8 -15.21 -4.52 -0.76
CA MET A 8 -14.26 -5.13 -1.69
C MET A 8 -13.45 -6.26 -1.04
N ALA A 9 -12.98 -6.06 0.19
CA ALA A 9 -12.21 -7.05 0.93
C ALA A 9 -12.98 -8.33 1.25
N MET A 10 -14.31 -8.23 1.42
CA MET A 10 -15.15 -9.42 1.65
C MET A 10 -15.58 -10.08 0.33
N ARG A 11 -15.96 -9.27 -0.66
CA ARG A 11 -16.50 -9.78 -1.93
C ARG A 11 -15.45 -10.51 -2.77
N ALA A 12 -14.23 -9.97 -2.88
CA ALA A 12 -13.24 -10.55 -3.77
C ALA A 12 -12.79 -11.96 -3.34
N PRO A 13 -12.40 -12.22 -2.08
CA PRO A 13 -12.06 -13.57 -1.64
C PRO A 13 -13.24 -14.55 -1.74
N ALA A 14 -14.45 -14.12 -1.32
CA ALA A 14 -15.64 -14.96 -1.40
C ALA A 14 -15.95 -15.36 -2.86
N SER A 15 -15.88 -14.41 -3.79
CA SER A 15 -16.10 -14.68 -5.22
C SER A 15 -15.04 -15.63 -5.79
N ILE A 16 -13.76 -15.48 -5.43
CA ILE A 16 -12.69 -16.37 -5.87
C ILE A 16 -12.93 -17.79 -5.33
N ILE A 17 -13.24 -17.93 -4.05
CA ILE A 17 -13.48 -19.24 -3.42
C ILE A 17 -14.68 -19.93 -4.05
N CYS A 18 -15.81 -19.22 -4.20
CA CYS A 18 -17.02 -19.79 -4.80
C CYS A 18 -16.78 -20.19 -6.27
N ALA A 19 -16.19 -19.32 -7.07
CA ALA A 19 -15.90 -19.62 -8.48
C ALA A 19 -14.91 -20.80 -8.61
N MET A 20 -13.90 -20.86 -7.75
CA MET A 20 -12.94 -21.96 -7.73
C MET A 20 -13.61 -23.29 -7.33
N ALA A 21 -14.43 -23.29 -6.26
CA ALA A 21 -15.16 -24.45 -5.84
C ALA A 21 -16.09 -24.99 -6.94
N MET A 22 -16.90 -24.11 -7.55
CA MET A 22 -17.79 -24.48 -8.65
C MET A 22 -17.01 -25.03 -9.85
N SER A 23 -15.84 -24.48 -10.14
CA SER A 23 -15.00 -24.96 -11.21
C SER A 23 -14.45 -26.37 -10.96
N PHE A 24 -14.09 -26.68 -9.72
CA PHE A 24 -13.67 -28.04 -9.33
C PHE A 24 -14.79 -29.05 -9.41
N PHE A 25 -16.05 -28.64 -9.13
CA PHE A 25 -17.22 -29.51 -9.32
C PHE A 25 -17.48 -29.85 -10.79
N ILE A 26 -17.25 -28.90 -11.71
CA ILE A 26 -17.44 -29.14 -13.15
C ILE A 26 -16.31 -29.99 -13.74
N SER A 27 -15.07 -29.54 -13.58
CA SER A 27 -13.90 -30.26 -14.10
C SER A 27 -12.65 -29.96 -13.29
N PRO A 28 -12.19 -30.88 -12.45
CA PRO A 28 -10.95 -30.72 -11.67
C PRO A 28 -9.72 -30.49 -12.55
N ARG A 29 -9.66 -31.13 -13.72
CA ARG A 29 -8.54 -30.94 -14.67
C ARG A 29 -8.40 -29.52 -15.17
N LEU A 30 -9.50 -28.89 -15.57
CA LEU A 30 -9.49 -27.52 -16.08
C LEU A 30 -9.36 -26.51 -14.94
N ALA A 31 -9.94 -26.81 -13.76
CA ALA A 31 -9.82 -25.98 -12.59
C ALA A 31 -8.37 -25.85 -12.06
N THR A 32 -7.54 -26.87 -12.23
CA THR A 32 -6.11 -26.78 -11.83
C THR A 32 -5.34 -25.76 -12.65
N ILE A 33 -5.74 -25.46 -13.90
CA ILE A 33 -5.06 -24.47 -14.74
C ILE A 33 -5.12 -23.09 -14.08
N TYR A 34 -6.31 -22.62 -13.70
CA TYR A 34 -6.41 -21.32 -13.08
C TYR A 34 -6.07 -21.32 -11.60
N LEU A 35 -6.10 -22.47 -10.92
CA LEU A 35 -5.53 -22.56 -9.58
C LEU A 35 -4.02 -22.24 -9.62
N ILE A 36 -3.28 -22.86 -10.55
CA ILE A 36 -1.86 -22.58 -10.76
C ILE A 36 -1.67 -21.12 -11.19
N ALA A 37 -2.49 -20.61 -12.12
CA ALA A 37 -2.42 -19.25 -12.58
C ALA A 37 -2.67 -18.24 -11.45
N VAL A 38 -3.64 -18.48 -10.57
CA VAL A 38 -3.94 -17.63 -9.41
C VAL A 38 -2.79 -17.58 -8.42
N ILE A 39 -2.19 -18.75 -8.11
CA ILE A 39 -1.05 -18.82 -7.19
C ILE A 39 0.16 -18.11 -7.78
N LEU A 40 0.49 -18.36 -9.04
CA LEU A 40 1.64 -17.78 -9.72
C LEU A 40 1.46 -16.26 -9.89
N LEU A 41 0.30 -15.84 -10.41
CA LEU A 41 -0.02 -14.43 -10.59
C LEU A 41 -0.10 -13.71 -9.25
N GLY A 42 -0.74 -14.29 -8.24
CA GLY A 42 -0.84 -13.72 -6.90
C GLY A 42 0.53 -13.52 -6.26
N ALA A 43 1.41 -14.52 -6.32
CA ALA A 43 2.78 -14.40 -5.82
C ALA A 43 3.57 -13.30 -6.56
N LEU A 44 3.42 -13.22 -7.87
CA LEU A 44 4.10 -12.24 -8.72
C LEU A 44 3.60 -10.81 -8.47
N LEU A 45 2.28 -10.62 -8.33
CA LEU A 45 1.67 -9.33 -7.98
C LEU A 45 2.14 -8.86 -6.59
N LEU A 46 2.20 -9.75 -5.61
CA LEU A 46 2.72 -9.43 -4.28
C LEU A 46 4.21 -9.08 -4.31
N PHE A 47 5.00 -9.76 -5.12
CA PHE A 47 6.41 -9.45 -5.31
C PHE A 47 6.62 -8.07 -5.94
N ILE A 48 5.90 -7.77 -7.04
CA ILE A 48 5.94 -6.47 -7.69
C ILE A 48 5.50 -5.36 -6.73
N SER A 49 4.41 -5.57 -5.99
CA SER A 49 3.90 -4.57 -5.04
C SER A 49 4.93 -4.27 -3.93
N LYS A 50 5.55 -5.29 -3.35
CA LYS A 50 6.62 -5.10 -2.34
C LYS A 50 7.84 -4.39 -2.91
N ALA A 51 8.26 -4.73 -4.14
CA ALA A 51 9.37 -4.08 -4.81
C ALA A 51 9.07 -2.60 -5.12
N ALA A 52 7.89 -2.31 -5.64
CA ALA A 52 7.44 -0.95 -5.95
C ALA A 52 7.35 -0.09 -4.67
N MET A 53 6.79 -0.63 -3.58
CA MET A 53 6.67 0.08 -2.31
C MET A 53 8.01 0.60 -1.80
N LYS A 54 9.08 -0.20 -1.92
CA LYS A 54 10.44 0.23 -1.53
C LYS A 54 10.93 1.45 -2.31
N TYR A 55 10.54 1.58 -3.58
CA TYR A 55 10.89 2.76 -4.39
C TYR A 55 9.98 3.94 -4.07
N PHE A 56 8.69 3.71 -3.82
CA PHE A 56 7.79 4.77 -3.36
C PHE A 56 8.23 5.38 -2.04
N ASP A 57 8.61 4.57 -1.04
CA ASP A 57 9.11 5.07 0.24
C ASP A 57 10.34 5.97 0.07
N ARG A 58 11.24 5.62 -0.86
CA ARG A 58 12.39 6.46 -1.20
C ARG A 58 11.97 7.76 -1.91
N ALA A 59 10.99 7.67 -2.79
CA ALA A 59 10.48 8.83 -3.51
C ALA A 59 9.82 9.83 -2.55
N PHE A 60 9.02 9.35 -1.60
CA PHE A 60 8.40 10.22 -0.59
C PHE A 60 9.42 10.93 0.29
N LYS A 61 10.48 10.23 0.74
CA LYS A 61 11.56 10.88 1.49
C LYS A 61 12.24 11.99 0.69
N ARG A 62 12.51 11.75 -0.61
CA ARG A 62 13.08 12.79 -1.49
C ARG A 62 12.11 13.95 -1.74
N TYR A 63 10.83 13.67 -1.73
CA TYR A 63 9.80 14.69 -1.84
C TYR A 63 9.75 15.60 -0.61
N ASP A 64 9.92 15.02 0.57
CA ASP A 64 10.02 15.78 1.82
C ASP A 64 11.28 16.69 1.81
N ASP A 65 12.45 16.18 1.40
CA ASP A 65 13.70 16.94 1.23
C ASP A 65 13.49 18.14 0.26
N LEU A 66 12.73 17.91 -0.84
CA LEU A 66 12.43 18.97 -1.80
C LEU A 66 11.51 20.05 -1.21
N ASN A 67 10.47 19.65 -0.50
CA ASN A 67 9.54 20.57 0.14
C ASN A 67 10.24 21.46 1.17
N GLU A 68 11.13 20.88 1.98
CA GLU A 68 11.95 21.63 2.93
C GLU A 68 12.84 22.66 2.21
N SER A 69 13.51 22.26 1.12
CA SER A 69 14.31 23.17 0.30
C SER A 69 13.48 24.30 -0.34
N VAL A 70 12.25 24.02 -0.77
CA VAL A 70 11.33 25.03 -1.30
C VAL A 70 10.93 26.02 -0.21
N GLN A 71 10.58 25.51 0.97
CA GLN A 71 10.18 26.36 2.10
C GLN A 71 11.34 27.25 2.57
N GLU A 72 12.56 26.73 2.60
CA GLU A 72 13.79 27.48 2.87
C GLU A 72 13.97 28.60 1.85
N ASN A 73 13.89 28.28 0.55
CA ASN A 73 14.05 29.24 -0.54
C ASN A 73 12.96 30.33 -0.53
N VAL A 74 11.71 29.98 -0.25
CA VAL A 74 10.62 30.96 -0.14
C VAL A 74 10.86 31.91 1.03
N SER A 75 11.31 31.40 2.16
CA SER A 75 11.62 32.20 3.34
C SER A 75 12.82 33.12 3.13
N ALA A 76 13.83 32.62 2.41
CA ALA A 76 15.08 33.35 2.12
C ALA A 76 15.10 34.09 0.77
N ILE A 77 13.97 34.24 0.10
CA ILE A 77 13.92 34.76 -1.29
C ILE A 77 14.55 36.15 -1.45
N ARG A 78 14.47 36.99 -0.40
CA ARG A 78 15.09 38.32 -0.39
C ARG A 78 16.61 38.22 -0.45
N VAL A 79 17.17 37.25 0.27
CA VAL A 79 18.62 37.01 0.31
C VAL A 79 19.09 36.47 -1.04
N VAL A 80 18.37 35.50 -1.61
CA VAL A 80 18.68 34.94 -2.95
C VAL A 80 18.72 36.05 -4.01
N LYS A 81 17.74 36.95 -3.98
CA LYS A 81 17.68 38.11 -4.89
C LYS A 81 18.77 39.15 -4.63
N ALA A 82 19.06 39.46 -3.38
CA ALA A 82 20.11 40.39 -3.03
C ALA A 82 21.50 39.98 -3.49
N TYR A 83 21.77 38.67 -3.50
CA TYR A 83 23.04 38.09 -3.95
C TYR A 83 23.00 37.60 -5.41
N VAL A 84 21.93 37.83 -6.16
CA VAL A 84 21.75 37.41 -7.57
C VAL A 84 22.05 35.91 -7.76
N ARG A 85 21.53 35.07 -6.87
CA ARG A 85 21.78 33.62 -6.84
C ARG A 85 20.62 32.79 -7.42
N GLU A 86 19.69 33.40 -8.16
CA GLU A 86 18.51 32.71 -8.71
C GLU A 86 18.88 31.54 -9.61
N ASP A 87 19.90 31.68 -10.45
CA ASP A 87 20.31 30.60 -11.36
C ASP A 87 20.92 29.41 -10.61
N TYR A 88 21.60 29.65 -9.51
CA TYR A 88 22.15 28.59 -8.66
C TYR A 88 21.01 27.81 -7.98
N GLU A 89 20.07 28.53 -7.37
CA GLU A 89 18.92 27.90 -6.71
C GLU A 89 18.02 27.15 -7.71
N LYS A 90 17.82 27.69 -8.90
CA LYS A 90 17.09 27.03 -9.98
C LYS A 90 17.75 25.70 -10.40
N LYS A 91 19.07 25.69 -10.52
CA LYS A 91 19.83 24.47 -10.82
C LYS A 91 19.74 23.44 -9.69
N ARG A 92 19.85 23.89 -8.44
CA ARG A 92 19.70 23.06 -7.23
C ARG A 92 18.30 22.42 -7.18
N PHE A 93 17.27 23.20 -7.37
CA PHE A 93 15.87 22.72 -7.44
C PHE A 93 15.66 21.72 -8.59
N SER A 94 16.13 22.05 -9.80
CA SER A 94 15.99 21.18 -10.96
C SER A 94 16.68 19.82 -10.72
N LYS A 95 17.85 19.80 -10.09
CA LYS A 95 18.55 18.56 -9.73
C LYS A 95 17.77 17.73 -8.70
N ALA A 96 17.19 18.39 -7.69
CA ALA A 96 16.37 17.72 -6.69
C ALA A 96 15.09 17.13 -7.32
N ALA A 97 14.41 17.91 -8.18
CA ALA A 97 13.24 17.46 -8.93
C ALA A 97 13.56 16.27 -9.85
N GLN A 98 14.72 16.32 -10.55
CA GLN A 98 15.17 15.21 -11.40
C GLN A 98 15.43 13.94 -10.59
N ASN A 99 16.02 14.04 -9.42
CA ASN A 99 16.24 12.89 -8.54
C ASN A 99 14.94 12.23 -8.08
N ILE A 100 13.91 13.04 -7.81
CA ILE A 100 12.56 12.53 -7.47
C ILE A 100 11.96 11.84 -8.69
N TYR A 101 12.00 12.51 -9.86
CA TYR A 101 11.49 11.96 -11.11
C TYR A 101 12.09 10.58 -11.39
N ASP A 102 13.41 10.42 -11.29
CA ASP A 102 14.11 9.17 -11.58
C ASP A 102 13.67 8.02 -10.65
N VAL A 103 13.41 8.33 -9.38
CA VAL A 103 12.92 7.34 -8.41
C VAL A 103 11.46 6.99 -8.65
N PHE A 104 10.61 7.99 -8.96
CA PHE A 104 9.20 7.75 -9.31
C PHE A 104 9.06 6.93 -10.59
N VAL A 105 9.82 7.24 -11.63
CA VAL A 105 9.83 6.47 -12.87
C VAL A 105 10.18 5.00 -12.61
N LYS A 106 11.15 4.73 -11.74
CA LYS A 106 11.49 3.36 -11.34
C LYS A 106 10.36 2.66 -10.58
N ALA A 107 9.68 3.36 -9.68
CA ALA A 107 8.55 2.83 -8.94
C ALA A 107 7.37 2.52 -9.89
N GLU A 108 7.00 3.49 -10.72
CA GLU A 108 5.90 3.38 -11.67
C GLU A 108 6.17 2.31 -12.74
N SER A 109 7.39 2.21 -13.24
CA SER A 109 7.74 1.18 -14.24
C SER A 109 7.48 -0.24 -13.72
N LEU A 110 7.72 -0.50 -12.43
CA LEU A 110 7.38 -1.78 -11.83
C LEU A 110 5.86 -2.01 -11.77
N VAL A 111 5.10 -0.97 -11.42
CA VAL A 111 3.63 -1.07 -11.33
C VAL A 111 2.99 -1.26 -12.72
N VAL A 112 3.54 -0.62 -13.73
CA VAL A 112 3.05 -0.74 -15.12
C VAL A 112 3.11 -2.18 -15.63
N TYR A 113 4.08 -2.98 -15.20
CA TYR A 113 4.16 -4.40 -15.57
C TYR A 113 2.99 -5.25 -15.06
N ASN A 114 2.23 -4.80 -14.05
CA ASN A 114 1.06 -5.52 -13.56
C ASN A 114 0.01 -5.75 -14.66
N SER A 115 -0.26 -4.74 -15.49
CA SER A 115 -1.31 -4.83 -16.54
C SER A 115 -0.97 -5.82 -17.65
N PRO A 116 0.21 -5.77 -18.32
CA PRO A 116 0.58 -6.75 -19.33
C PRO A 116 0.65 -8.18 -18.78
N LEU A 117 1.17 -8.34 -17.56
CA LEU A 117 1.28 -9.64 -16.91
C LEU A 117 -0.08 -10.26 -16.64
N MET A 118 -1.00 -9.46 -16.10
CA MET A 118 -2.38 -9.86 -15.88
C MET A 118 -3.05 -10.28 -17.19
N GLN A 119 -2.90 -9.47 -18.24
CA GLN A 119 -3.49 -9.70 -19.54
C GLN A 119 -2.94 -10.96 -20.21
N PHE A 120 -1.63 -11.16 -20.12
CA PHE A 120 -0.99 -12.39 -20.59
C PHE A 120 -1.53 -13.62 -19.88
N THR A 121 -1.65 -13.58 -18.55
CA THR A 121 -2.19 -14.70 -17.75
C THR A 121 -3.64 -15.00 -18.11
N VAL A 122 -4.48 -13.97 -18.28
CA VAL A 122 -5.89 -14.13 -18.70
C VAL A 122 -5.97 -14.83 -20.05
N TYR A 123 -5.26 -14.34 -21.06
CA TYR A 123 -5.31 -14.94 -22.40
C TYR A 123 -4.70 -16.34 -22.43
N ALA A 124 -3.61 -16.58 -21.71
CA ALA A 124 -3.03 -17.90 -21.59
C ALA A 124 -4.03 -18.92 -20.97
N CYS A 125 -4.73 -18.53 -19.90
CA CYS A 125 -5.77 -19.35 -19.30
C CYS A 125 -6.92 -19.62 -20.27
N ILE A 126 -7.42 -18.59 -20.96
CA ILE A 126 -8.50 -18.73 -21.94
C ILE A 126 -8.10 -19.71 -23.05
N LEU A 127 -6.91 -19.56 -23.61
CA LEU A 127 -6.41 -20.43 -24.68
C LEU A 127 -6.28 -21.88 -24.21
N LEU A 128 -5.69 -22.09 -23.02
CA LEU A 128 -5.51 -23.43 -22.47
C LEU A 128 -6.86 -24.09 -22.15
N ILE A 129 -7.78 -23.38 -21.51
CA ILE A 129 -9.11 -23.89 -21.15
C ILE A 129 -9.93 -24.17 -22.42
N SER A 130 -9.88 -23.27 -23.42
CA SER A 130 -10.59 -23.47 -24.69
C SER A 130 -10.05 -24.67 -25.42
N TRP A 131 -8.73 -24.83 -25.52
CA TRP A 131 -8.12 -25.95 -26.23
C TRP A 131 -8.41 -27.29 -25.55
N LEU A 132 -8.05 -27.41 -24.24
CA LEU A 132 -8.28 -28.65 -23.50
C LEU A 132 -9.78 -28.93 -23.33
N GLY A 133 -10.58 -27.91 -23.08
CA GLY A 133 -12.03 -28.04 -22.96
C GLY A 133 -12.70 -28.45 -24.25
N ALA A 134 -12.27 -27.94 -25.41
CA ALA A 134 -12.77 -28.38 -26.71
C ALA A 134 -12.52 -29.87 -26.96
N HIS A 135 -11.31 -30.37 -26.62
CA HIS A 135 -11.02 -31.80 -26.70
C HIS A 135 -11.93 -32.63 -25.76
N MET A 136 -12.22 -32.11 -24.55
CA MET A 136 -13.12 -32.79 -23.63
C MET A 136 -14.59 -32.76 -24.06
N VAL A 137 -15.02 -31.71 -24.78
CA VAL A 137 -16.35 -31.64 -25.37
C VAL A 137 -16.48 -32.62 -26.52
N VAL A 138 -15.50 -32.72 -27.40
CA VAL A 138 -15.48 -33.68 -28.51
C VAL A 138 -15.50 -35.13 -28.01
N SER A 139 -14.78 -35.39 -26.88
CA SER A 139 -14.80 -36.72 -26.24
C SER A 139 -16.05 -36.95 -25.35
N SER A 140 -17.04 -36.05 -25.40
CA SER A 140 -18.30 -36.13 -24.61
C SER A 140 -18.12 -36.24 -23.10
N THR A 141 -16.97 -35.83 -22.59
CA THR A 141 -16.67 -35.78 -21.14
C THR A 141 -17.04 -34.45 -20.49
N LEU A 142 -17.34 -33.43 -21.31
CA LEU A 142 -17.72 -32.08 -20.87
C LEU A 142 -18.83 -31.55 -21.81
N THR A 143 -19.78 -30.79 -21.28
CA THR A 143 -20.76 -30.11 -22.12
C THR A 143 -20.23 -28.75 -22.60
N THR A 144 -20.80 -28.22 -23.69
CA THR A 144 -20.48 -26.86 -24.15
C THR A 144 -20.86 -25.80 -23.12
N GLY A 145 -21.94 -26.03 -22.37
CA GLY A 145 -22.37 -25.16 -21.27
C GLY A 145 -21.35 -25.13 -20.14
N ASP A 146 -20.80 -26.28 -19.76
CA ASP A 146 -19.76 -26.39 -18.73
C ASP A 146 -18.49 -25.65 -19.15
N LEU A 147 -18.09 -25.74 -20.44
CA LEU A 147 -16.92 -25.02 -20.96
C LEU A 147 -17.11 -23.51 -20.86
N MET A 148 -18.32 -23.00 -21.24
CA MET A 148 -18.63 -21.58 -21.13
C MET A 148 -18.69 -21.10 -19.68
N ALA A 149 -19.20 -21.93 -18.77
CA ALA A 149 -19.18 -21.63 -17.32
C ALA A 149 -17.75 -21.55 -16.79
N LEU A 150 -16.86 -22.49 -17.17
CA LEU A 150 -15.45 -22.47 -16.77
C LEU A 150 -14.72 -21.24 -17.28
N LEU A 151 -14.94 -20.81 -18.54
CA LEU A 151 -14.36 -19.58 -19.07
C LEU A 151 -14.83 -18.35 -18.28
N THR A 152 -16.13 -18.31 -17.93
CA THR A 152 -16.69 -17.22 -17.13
C THR A 152 -16.10 -17.21 -15.71
N TYR A 153 -15.95 -18.37 -15.08
CA TYR A 153 -15.31 -18.45 -13.75
C TYR A 153 -13.84 -18.06 -13.81
N CYS A 154 -13.11 -18.45 -14.85
CA CYS A 154 -11.72 -18.04 -15.04
C CYS A 154 -11.59 -16.50 -15.07
N MET A 155 -12.41 -15.83 -15.89
CA MET A 155 -12.43 -14.37 -15.97
C MET A 155 -12.78 -13.73 -14.61
N ASN A 156 -13.79 -14.28 -13.94
CA ASN A 156 -14.23 -13.77 -12.64
C ASN A 156 -13.13 -13.89 -11.58
N ILE A 157 -12.45 -15.05 -11.51
CA ILE A 157 -11.36 -15.29 -10.57
C ILE A 157 -10.23 -14.29 -10.79
N LEU A 158 -9.79 -14.13 -12.05
CA LEU A 158 -8.66 -13.27 -12.38
C LEU A 158 -8.98 -11.79 -12.15
N MET A 159 -10.19 -11.32 -12.47
CA MET A 159 -10.63 -9.95 -12.17
C MET A 159 -10.71 -9.69 -10.66
N ASN A 160 -11.23 -10.64 -9.88
CA ASN A 160 -11.26 -10.49 -8.42
C ASN A 160 -9.86 -10.53 -7.79
N LEU A 161 -8.91 -11.26 -8.39
CA LEU A 161 -7.52 -11.24 -7.95
C LEU A 161 -6.88 -9.85 -8.13
N MET A 162 -7.16 -9.18 -9.24
CA MET A 162 -6.73 -7.80 -9.47
C MET A 162 -7.34 -6.84 -8.43
N MET A 163 -8.64 -6.99 -8.16
CA MET A 163 -9.32 -6.20 -7.13
C MET A 163 -8.72 -6.43 -5.73
N LEU A 164 -8.36 -7.66 -5.41
CA LEU A 164 -7.72 -8.01 -4.14
C LEU A 164 -6.34 -7.37 -3.99
N SER A 165 -5.56 -7.29 -5.07
CA SER A 165 -4.28 -6.58 -5.10
C SER A 165 -4.46 -5.09 -4.78
N MET A 166 -5.47 -4.43 -5.34
CA MET A 166 -5.78 -3.03 -5.05
C MET A 166 -6.20 -2.83 -3.58
N VAL A 167 -7.02 -3.74 -3.04
CA VAL A 167 -7.41 -3.71 -1.62
C VAL A 167 -6.19 -3.82 -0.72
N PHE A 168 -5.23 -4.68 -1.04
CA PHE A 168 -3.98 -4.81 -0.27
C PHE A 168 -3.18 -3.51 -0.21
N VAL A 169 -3.06 -2.79 -1.32
CA VAL A 169 -2.40 -1.48 -1.37
C VAL A 169 -3.15 -0.47 -0.49
N MET A 170 -4.49 -0.41 -0.60
CA MET A 170 -5.31 0.48 0.23
C MET A 170 -5.18 0.20 1.73
N ILE A 171 -5.16 -1.08 2.13
CA ILE A 171 -4.94 -1.48 3.52
C ILE A 171 -3.56 -1.02 3.99
N SER A 172 -2.52 -1.22 3.19
CA SER A 172 -1.15 -0.84 3.53
C SER A 172 -1.02 0.67 3.78
N LEU A 173 -1.65 1.50 2.94
CA LEU A 173 -1.69 2.96 3.11
C LEU A 173 -2.50 3.37 4.36
N SER A 174 -3.62 2.69 4.62
CA SER A 174 -4.46 2.98 5.79
C SER A 174 -3.81 2.57 7.10
N LEU A 175 -2.98 1.51 7.09
CA LEU A 175 -2.31 1.00 8.28
C LEU A 175 -1.32 2.01 8.88
N ALA A 176 -0.65 2.80 8.04
CA ALA A 176 0.25 3.86 8.50
C ALA A 176 -0.51 4.93 9.32
N SER A 177 -1.67 5.36 8.83
CA SER A 177 -2.54 6.30 9.55
C SER A 177 -3.12 5.69 10.83
N ALA A 178 -3.53 4.41 10.76
CA ALA A 178 -4.05 3.70 11.93
C ALA A 178 -3.00 3.56 13.05
N ARG A 179 -1.73 3.33 12.71
CA ARG A 179 -0.63 3.29 13.69
C ARG A 179 -0.46 4.62 14.40
N ARG A 180 -0.45 5.75 13.66
CA ARG A 180 -0.34 7.09 14.26
C ARG A 180 -1.50 7.39 15.21
N ILE A 181 -2.73 7.01 14.83
CA ILE A 181 -3.89 7.16 15.72
C ILE A 181 -3.72 6.28 16.96
N SER A 182 -3.28 5.04 16.79
CA SER A 182 -3.03 4.11 17.90
C SER A 182 -1.94 4.61 18.85
N GLU A 183 -0.87 5.21 18.34
CA GLU A 183 0.19 5.83 19.15
C GLU A 183 -0.40 6.92 20.05
N VAL A 184 -1.18 7.84 19.49
CA VAL A 184 -1.83 8.91 20.26
C VAL A 184 -2.84 8.38 21.27
N LEU A 185 -3.64 7.38 20.91
CA LEU A 185 -4.64 6.80 21.80
C LEU A 185 -4.05 5.97 22.94
N ASN A 186 -2.86 5.40 22.74
CA ASN A 186 -2.16 4.60 23.74
C ASN A 186 -1.13 5.42 24.51
N GLU A 187 -0.95 6.71 24.18
CA GLU A 187 -0.06 7.60 24.93
C GLU A 187 -0.53 7.73 26.36
N GLN A 188 0.32 7.37 27.28
CA GLN A 188 0.06 7.51 28.71
C GLN A 188 0.83 8.71 29.25
N SER A 189 0.15 9.53 30.02
CA SER A 189 0.80 10.65 30.70
C SER A 189 1.93 10.15 31.60
N THR A 190 3.11 10.71 31.43
CA THR A 190 4.23 10.49 32.37
C THR A 190 4.05 11.20 33.69
N LEU A 191 3.10 12.15 33.76
CA LEU A 191 2.76 12.86 34.98
C LEU A 191 1.67 12.07 35.69
N HIS A 192 2.06 11.49 36.83
CA HIS A 192 1.15 10.77 37.72
C HIS A 192 1.09 11.49 39.05
N ASN A 193 -0.08 11.44 39.68
CA ASN A 193 -0.21 11.91 41.05
C ASN A 193 0.70 11.09 41.98
N PRO A 194 1.27 11.71 43.03
CA PRO A 194 2.00 10.97 44.04
C PRO A 194 1.10 9.93 44.73
N LYS A 195 1.69 8.95 45.41
CA LYS A 195 0.94 7.87 46.09
C LYS A 195 -0.08 8.39 47.11
N GLU A 196 0.17 9.54 47.70
CA GLU A 196 -0.71 10.24 48.65
C GLU A 196 -0.87 11.70 48.20
N PRO A 197 -1.79 11.99 47.25
CA PRO A 197 -2.02 13.36 46.79
C PRO A 197 -2.78 14.16 47.84
N LEU A 198 -2.36 15.41 48.07
CA LEU A 198 -3.08 16.36 48.92
C LEU A 198 -4.20 17.00 48.08
N TYR A 199 -5.43 16.86 48.55
CA TYR A 199 -6.62 17.43 47.90
C TYR A 199 -7.03 18.79 48.49
N ASP A 200 -6.62 19.07 49.74
CA ASP A 200 -6.83 20.37 50.38
C ASP A 200 -5.57 21.21 50.33
N VAL A 201 -5.67 22.40 49.77
CA VAL A 201 -4.61 23.40 49.71
C VAL A 201 -4.96 24.53 50.68
N PRO A 202 -4.37 24.55 51.89
CA PRO A 202 -4.76 25.50 52.95
C PRO A 202 -4.43 26.95 52.59
N ASP A 203 -3.37 27.19 51.84
CA ASP A 203 -2.99 28.47 51.32
C ASP A 203 -2.49 28.36 49.87
N GLY A 204 -2.38 29.45 49.13
CA GLY A 204 -1.89 29.47 47.75
C GLY A 204 -0.38 29.57 47.64
N SER A 205 0.38 29.27 48.71
CA SER A 205 1.84 29.37 48.69
C SER A 205 2.50 28.28 47.92
N ILE A 206 3.47 28.61 47.05
CA ILE A 206 4.26 27.67 46.25
C ILE A 206 5.73 27.86 46.61
N SER A 207 6.40 26.78 47.05
CA SER A 207 7.81 26.80 47.41
C SER A 207 8.61 25.83 46.53
N PHE A 208 9.58 26.34 45.78
CA PHE A 208 10.53 25.56 45.00
C PHE A 208 11.84 25.44 45.79
N LYS A 209 12.19 24.22 46.20
CA LYS A 209 13.46 23.95 46.94
C LYS A 209 14.25 22.92 46.17
N HIS A 210 15.36 23.31 45.56
CA HIS A 210 16.27 22.44 44.79
C HIS A 210 15.54 21.62 43.71
N VAL A 211 14.60 22.23 42.95
CA VAL A 211 13.83 21.56 41.91
C VAL A 211 14.61 21.58 40.61
N THR A 212 14.92 20.42 40.09
CA THR A 212 15.45 20.24 38.73
C THR A 212 14.37 19.59 37.88
N PHE A 213 14.02 20.19 36.77
CA PHE A 213 13.00 19.66 35.85
C PHE A 213 13.60 19.47 34.46
N ARG A 214 13.27 18.35 33.82
CA ARG A 214 13.61 18.06 32.41
C ARG A 214 12.36 17.58 31.67
N TYR A 215 12.19 18.04 30.44
CA TYR A 215 11.08 17.60 29.58
C TYR A 215 11.29 16.16 29.06
N SER A 216 12.53 15.67 29.01
CA SER A 216 12.89 14.34 28.55
C SER A 216 14.15 13.90 29.29
N ASP A 217 14.26 12.60 29.58
CA ASP A 217 15.48 12.01 30.20
C ASP A 217 16.71 12.12 29.29
N THR A 218 16.49 12.34 27.98
CA THR A 218 17.55 12.54 26.98
C THR A 218 17.94 14.00 26.77
N ALA A 219 17.33 14.95 27.47
CA ALA A 219 17.69 16.36 27.37
C ALA A 219 19.07 16.60 28.01
N GLU A 220 20.03 17.10 27.22
CA GLU A 220 21.40 17.36 27.68
C GLU A 220 21.50 18.53 28.67
N THR A 221 20.50 19.40 28.70
CA THR A 221 20.43 20.56 29.62
C THR A 221 19.17 20.50 30.49
N PRO A 222 19.27 20.81 31.80
CA PRO A 222 18.09 20.89 32.67
C PRO A 222 17.20 22.10 32.36
#